data_fcf87b78d820ade6ca056c1ad799dcca
#
_entry.id   fcf87b78d820ade6ca056c1ad799dcca
#
_cell.length_a   1.000
_cell.length_b   1.000
_cell.length_c   1.000
_cell.angle_alpha   90.00
_cell.angle_beta   90.00
_cell.angle_gamma   90.00
#
_symmetry.space_group_name_H-M   'P 1'
#
loop_
_entity.id
_entity.type
_entity.pdbx_description
1 polymer ?
#
loop_
_entity_poly.entity_id
_entity_poly.type
_entity_poly.pdbx_seq_one_letter_code
_entity_poly.pdbx_strand_id
1 'polypeptide(L)'
;MLSKESENFLDKLRVELLFRGKDEDEVNEIDDELRDHLLTAEQNGEDVRPIIQTPVKSYADRFAKEMTLTQGLYKYVMYFIVFLLAIFMIPRMLDQGTFDVSVSLLLYIIGVFILGVVVQLVVMRKALVRWGDKKESYIVIIGFGIGVYLLMIAGEYLLRHYPIYTMI
;
A
#
# COMPACT_ATOMS: atom_id res chain seq x y z
N MET A 1 18.62 25.08 4.70
CA MET A 1 18.01 23.88 5.27
C MET A 1 16.52 24.09 5.13
N LEU A 2 15.81 23.14 4.53
CA LEU A 2 14.37 23.28 4.28
C LEU A 2 13.59 23.33 5.60
N SER A 3 12.50 24.06 5.64
CA SER A 3 11.62 24.07 6.81
C SER A 3 10.98 22.70 7.03
N LYS A 4 10.68 22.38 8.30
CA LYS A 4 10.04 21.10 8.64
C LYS A 4 8.64 20.94 8.02
N GLU A 5 7.96 22.05 7.75
CA GLU A 5 6.64 22.04 7.10
C GLU A 5 6.77 21.69 5.63
N SER A 6 7.76 22.25 4.92
CA SER A 6 8.06 21.96 3.54
C SER A 6 8.53 20.51 3.35
N GLU A 7 9.40 19.99 4.23
CA GLU A 7 9.79 18.58 4.23
C GLU A 7 8.59 17.65 4.37
N ASN A 8 7.73 17.92 5.36
CA ASN A 8 6.53 17.09 5.60
C ASN A 8 5.53 17.15 4.42
N PHE A 9 5.48 18.25 3.69
CA PHE A 9 4.67 18.35 2.48
C PHE A 9 5.24 17.48 1.37
N LEU A 10 6.56 17.53 1.11
CA LEU A 10 7.24 16.73 0.10
C LEU A 10 7.09 15.23 0.39
N ASP A 11 7.35 14.80 1.63
CA ASP A 11 7.18 13.40 2.04
C ASP A 11 5.77 12.88 1.75
N LYS A 12 4.76 13.67 2.08
CA LYS A 12 3.36 13.30 1.81
C LYS A 12 3.03 13.26 0.32
N LEU A 13 3.57 14.19 -0.46
CA LEU A 13 3.38 14.22 -1.91
C LEU A 13 4.02 13.00 -2.57
N ARG A 14 5.26 12.68 -2.20
CA ARG A 14 5.97 11.49 -2.66
C ARG A 14 5.18 10.22 -2.37
N VAL A 15 4.74 10.04 -1.13
CA VAL A 15 3.92 8.90 -0.71
C VAL A 15 2.63 8.82 -1.54
N GLU A 16 1.94 9.93 -1.74
CA GLU A 16 0.69 9.97 -2.51
C GLU A 16 0.90 9.57 -3.98
N LEU A 17 1.99 10.03 -4.62
CA LEU A 17 2.33 9.67 -6.00
C LEU A 17 2.69 8.19 -6.13
N LEU A 18 3.51 7.66 -5.23
CA LEU A 18 3.86 6.24 -5.19
C LEU A 18 2.63 5.34 -4.99
N PHE A 19 1.70 5.73 -4.10
CA PHE A 19 0.43 4.99 -3.92
C PHE A 19 -0.51 5.05 -5.12
N ARG A 20 -0.31 5.99 -6.02
CA ARG A 20 -1.00 6.03 -7.32
C ARG A 20 -0.32 5.14 -8.37
N GLY A 21 0.74 4.43 -7.99
CA GLY A 21 1.50 3.55 -8.87
C GLY A 21 2.32 4.32 -9.90
N LYS A 22 2.76 5.54 -9.57
CA LYS A 22 3.63 6.34 -10.44
C LYS A 22 5.05 5.83 -10.39
N ASP A 23 5.77 6.04 -11.48
CA ASP A 23 7.16 5.59 -11.60
C ASP A 23 8.03 6.26 -10.55
N GLU A 24 8.89 5.46 -9.88
CA GLU A 24 9.67 5.93 -8.75
C GLU A 24 10.75 6.93 -9.17
N ASP A 25 11.33 6.76 -10.35
CA ASP A 25 12.37 7.67 -10.85
C ASP A 25 11.75 9.04 -11.17
N GLU A 26 10.57 9.06 -11.82
CA GLU A 26 9.83 10.30 -12.08
C GLU A 26 9.36 10.97 -10.77
N VAL A 27 8.97 10.19 -9.76
CA VAL A 27 8.60 10.72 -8.43
C VAL A 27 9.79 11.36 -7.74
N ASN A 28 10.97 10.74 -7.82
CA ASN A 28 12.20 11.29 -7.25
C ASN A 28 12.60 12.59 -7.95
N GLU A 29 12.50 12.65 -9.28
CA GLU A 29 12.80 13.86 -10.06
C GLU A 29 11.90 15.04 -9.64
N ILE A 30 10.60 14.81 -9.49
CA ILE A 30 9.65 15.83 -9.01
C ILE A 30 9.94 16.23 -7.55
N ASP A 31 10.30 15.27 -6.68
CA ASP A 31 10.65 15.59 -5.28
C ASP A 31 11.88 16.49 -5.23
N ASP A 32 12.93 16.18 -6.00
CA ASP A 32 14.17 16.96 -6.05
C ASP A 32 13.92 18.37 -6.62
N GLU A 33 13.15 18.49 -7.71
CA GLU A 33 12.80 19.79 -8.31
C GLU A 33 12.02 20.68 -7.35
N LEU A 34 10.98 20.13 -6.70
CA LEU A 34 10.17 20.87 -5.74
C LEU A 34 10.97 21.23 -4.47
N ARG A 35 11.87 20.35 -4.05
CA ARG A 35 12.77 20.59 -2.90
C ARG A 35 13.69 21.76 -3.15
N ASP A 36 14.31 21.83 -4.32
CA ASP A 36 15.18 22.93 -4.71
C ASP A 36 14.41 24.24 -4.85
N HIS A 37 13.21 24.18 -5.41
CA HIS A 37 12.34 25.35 -5.55
C HIS A 37 11.92 25.91 -4.17
N LEU A 38 11.46 25.04 -3.26
CA LEU A 38 11.06 25.44 -1.90
C LEU A 38 12.27 25.96 -1.09
N LEU A 39 13.43 25.32 -1.23
CA LEU A 39 14.64 25.74 -0.55
C LEU A 39 15.08 27.14 -1.01
N THR A 40 15.04 27.40 -2.31
CA THR A 40 15.39 28.71 -2.90
C THR A 40 14.40 29.79 -2.45
N ALA A 41 13.11 29.50 -2.46
CA ALA A 41 12.07 30.42 -2.01
C ALA A 41 12.23 30.76 -0.52
N GLU A 42 12.47 29.76 0.34
CA GLU A 42 12.71 29.98 1.78
C GLU A 42 13.98 30.79 2.04
N GLN A 43 15.06 30.56 1.29
CA GLN A 43 16.30 31.32 1.40
C GLN A 43 16.11 32.79 1.01
N ASN A 44 15.26 33.05 0.02
CA ASN A 44 14.92 34.39 -0.44
C ASN A 44 13.89 35.09 0.47
N GLY A 45 13.34 34.40 1.47
CA GLY A 45 12.30 34.93 2.35
C GLY A 45 10.92 35.01 1.68
N GLU A 46 10.72 34.25 0.60
CA GLU A 46 9.43 34.18 -0.10
C GLU A 46 8.41 33.33 0.69
N ASP A 47 7.14 33.65 0.52
CA ASP A 47 6.06 32.91 1.20
C ASP A 47 5.76 31.59 0.48
N VAL A 48 6.20 30.47 1.07
CA VAL A 48 5.95 29.11 0.56
C VAL A 48 4.61 28.53 0.99
N ARG A 49 3.87 29.19 1.88
CA ARG A 49 2.57 28.72 2.39
C ARG A 49 1.54 28.41 1.31
N PRO A 50 1.44 29.17 0.22
CA PRO A 50 0.50 28.85 -0.87
C PRO A 50 0.76 27.46 -1.50
N ILE A 51 1.99 26.96 -1.46
CA ILE A 51 2.36 25.64 -1.97
C ILE A 51 2.08 24.57 -0.91
N ILE A 52 2.67 24.71 0.28
CA ILE A 52 2.65 23.67 1.32
C ILE A 52 1.30 23.51 2.02
N GLN A 53 0.44 24.52 1.99
CA GLN A 53 -0.93 24.46 2.51
C GLN A 53 -1.94 23.93 1.49
N THR A 54 -1.55 23.80 0.22
CA THR A 54 -2.40 23.16 -0.78
C THR A 54 -2.60 21.67 -0.42
N PRO A 55 -3.84 21.15 -0.51
CA PRO A 55 -4.08 19.74 -0.24
C PRO A 55 -3.19 18.85 -1.13
N VAL A 56 -2.37 17.99 -0.51
CA VAL A 56 -1.42 17.11 -1.19
C VAL A 56 -2.06 16.34 -2.34
N LYS A 57 -3.31 15.89 -2.15
CA LYS A 57 -4.08 15.18 -3.17
C LYS A 57 -4.28 16.04 -4.44
N SER A 58 -4.63 17.32 -4.26
CA SER A 58 -4.85 18.24 -5.39
C SER A 58 -3.55 18.52 -6.15
N TYR A 59 -2.44 18.59 -5.40
CA TYR A 59 -1.11 18.77 -5.98
C TYR A 59 -0.70 17.52 -6.77
N ALA A 60 -0.86 16.34 -6.17
CA ALA A 60 -0.60 15.07 -6.82
C ALA A 60 -1.50 14.81 -8.04
N ASP A 61 -2.74 15.31 -8.07
CA ASP A 61 -3.64 15.19 -9.22
C ASP A 61 -3.09 15.93 -10.47
N ARG A 62 -2.29 16.98 -10.27
CA ARG A 62 -1.67 17.75 -11.36
C ARG A 62 -0.51 16.96 -11.97
N PHE A 63 0.43 16.48 -11.16
CA PHE A 63 1.59 15.72 -11.63
C PHE A 63 1.21 14.33 -12.16
N ALA A 64 0.33 13.63 -11.48
CA ALA A 64 -0.04 12.27 -11.84
C ALA A 64 -0.67 12.12 -13.25
N LYS A 65 -1.14 13.21 -13.86
CA LYS A 65 -1.70 13.18 -15.22
C LYS A 65 -0.61 12.99 -16.28
N GLU A 66 0.58 13.51 -16.03
CA GLU A 66 1.69 13.53 -16.98
C GLU A 66 2.69 12.39 -16.71
N MET A 67 2.67 11.83 -15.49
CA MET A 67 3.58 10.77 -15.08
C MET A 67 3.15 9.38 -15.58
N THR A 68 4.13 8.56 -15.89
CA THR A 68 3.93 7.16 -16.26
C THR A 68 3.58 6.28 -15.05
N LEU A 69 3.03 5.09 -15.31
CA LEU A 69 2.83 4.07 -14.28
C LEU A 69 4.11 3.25 -14.13
N THR A 70 4.41 2.84 -12.89
CA THR A 70 5.56 1.98 -12.58
C THR A 70 5.61 0.77 -13.51
N GLN A 71 6.71 0.64 -14.24
CA GLN A 71 6.94 -0.51 -15.11
C GLN A 71 7.12 -1.76 -14.25
N GLY A 72 6.29 -2.77 -14.51
CA GLY A 72 6.40 -4.05 -13.81
C GLY A 72 5.56 -4.19 -12.56
N LEU A 73 4.63 -3.27 -12.27
CA LEU A 73 3.66 -3.41 -11.17
C LEU A 73 2.99 -4.80 -11.18
N TYR A 74 2.70 -5.34 -12.38
CA TYR A 74 2.16 -6.70 -12.53
C TYR A 74 3.06 -7.80 -11.94
N LYS A 75 4.40 -7.63 -11.98
CA LYS A 75 5.35 -8.60 -11.41
C LYS A 75 5.20 -8.67 -9.88
N TYR A 76 5.09 -7.53 -9.21
CA TYR A 76 4.87 -7.47 -7.76
C TYR A 76 3.52 -8.09 -7.38
N VAL A 77 2.48 -7.82 -8.15
CA VAL A 77 1.16 -8.45 -7.96
C VAL A 77 1.26 -9.97 -8.13
N MET A 78 1.96 -10.45 -9.16
CA MET A 78 2.18 -11.88 -9.38
C MET A 78 2.99 -12.54 -8.27
N TYR A 79 4.08 -11.92 -7.81
CA TYR A 79 4.85 -12.44 -6.68
C TYR A 79 4.01 -12.49 -5.41
N PHE A 80 3.17 -11.49 -5.18
CA PHE A 80 2.28 -11.47 -4.03
C PHE A 80 1.22 -12.57 -4.09
N ILE A 81 0.64 -12.84 -5.27
CA ILE A 81 -0.29 -13.95 -5.49
C ILE A 81 0.40 -15.28 -5.20
N VAL A 82 1.60 -15.51 -5.77
CA VAL A 82 2.37 -16.74 -5.54
C VAL A 82 2.72 -16.90 -4.06
N PHE A 83 3.10 -15.83 -3.39
CA PHE A 83 3.38 -15.83 -1.96
C PHE A 83 2.17 -16.21 -1.11
N LEU A 84 0.98 -15.65 -1.43
CA LEU A 84 -0.26 -16.01 -0.75
C LEU A 84 -0.62 -17.47 -0.98
N LEU A 85 -0.54 -17.95 -2.23
CA LEU A 85 -0.78 -19.37 -2.55
C LEU A 85 0.18 -20.26 -1.74
N ALA A 86 1.46 -19.92 -1.66
CA ALA A 86 2.44 -20.69 -0.90
C ALA A 86 2.08 -20.75 0.59
N ILE A 87 1.73 -19.62 1.21
CA ILE A 87 1.33 -19.56 2.64
C ILE A 87 0.13 -20.47 2.93
N PHE A 88 -0.84 -20.54 2.03
CA PHE A 88 -2.03 -21.36 2.24
C PHE A 88 -1.82 -22.83 1.88
N MET A 89 -1.06 -23.12 0.85
CA MET A 89 -0.90 -24.48 0.33
C MET A 89 0.16 -25.29 1.05
N ILE A 90 1.29 -24.67 1.44
CA ILE A 90 2.39 -25.41 2.09
C ILE A 90 1.95 -26.05 3.42
N PRO A 91 1.28 -25.36 4.37
CA PRO A 91 0.83 -26.00 5.61
C PRO A 91 -0.15 -27.15 5.37
N ARG A 92 -1.03 -27.02 4.38
CA ARG A 92 -2.00 -28.10 4.04
C ARG A 92 -1.33 -29.31 3.44
N MET A 93 -0.32 -29.12 2.58
CA MET A 93 0.49 -30.24 2.07
C MET A 93 1.21 -31.00 3.18
N LEU A 94 1.73 -30.28 4.18
CA LEU A 94 2.44 -30.88 5.30
C LEU A 94 1.49 -31.63 6.26
N ASP A 95 0.25 -31.15 6.39
CA ASP A 95 -0.75 -31.72 7.32
C ASP A 95 -1.53 -32.88 6.72
N GLN A 96 -1.89 -32.81 5.44
CA GLN A 96 -2.80 -33.77 4.78
C GLN A 96 -2.13 -34.68 3.74
N GLY A 97 -0.91 -34.37 3.34
CA GLY A 97 -0.17 -35.15 2.31
C GLY A 97 -0.78 -35.15 0.92
N THR A 98 -1.89 -34.44 0.71
CA THR A 98 -2.64 -34.36 -0.55
C THR A 98 -2.86 -32.92 -1.00
N PHE A 99 -2.93 -32.74 -2.31
CA PHE A 99 -3.13 -31.44 -2.95
C PHE A 99 -4.62 -31.26 -3.29
N ASP A 100 -5.48 -31.20 -2.28
CA ASP A 100 -6.90 -30.97 -2.53
C ASP A 100 -7.21 -29.46 -2.58
N VAL A 101 -7.33 -28.96 -3.80
CA VAL A 101 -7.77 -27.58 -4.07
C VAL A 101 -9.28 -27.57 -4.23
N SER A 102 -10.01 -27.31 -3.16
CA SER A 102 -11.46 -27.12 -3.27
C SER A 102 -11.79 -25.73 -3.83
N VAL A 103 -12.91 -25.62 -4.55
CA VAL A 103 -13.41 -24.33 -5.05
C VAL A 103 -13.61 -23.33 -3.89
N SER A 104 -14.06 -23.82 -2.73
CA SER A 104 -14.22 -23.02 -1.51
C SER A 104 -12.89 -22.40 -1.05
N LEU A 105 -11.79 -23.16 -1.13
CA LEU A 105 -10.45 -22.66 -0.80
C LEU A 105 -10.01 -21.56 -1.75
N LEU A 106 -10.22 -21.75 -3.06
CA LEU A 106 -9.88 -20.74 -4.06
C LEU A 106 -10.67 -19.45 -3.85
N LEU A 107 -11.98 -19.55 -3.63
CA LEU A 107 -12.82 -18.38 -3.33
C LEU A 107 -12.41 -17.68 -2.05
N TYR A 108 -12.01 -18.43 -1.02
CA TYR A 108 -11.49 -17.87 0.21
C TYR A 108 -10.18 -17.12 -0.01
N ILE A 109 -9.20 -17.71 -0.71
CA ILE A 109 -7.92 -17.05 -1.04
C ILE A 109 -8.16 -15.78 -1.84
N ILE A 110 -9.04 -15.81 -2.83
CA ILE A 110 -9.38 -14.63 -3.64
C ILE A 110 -10.04 -13.56 -2.76
N GLY A 111 -10.98 -13.94 -1.90
CA GLY A 111 -11.66 -13.01 -0.98
C GLY A 111 -10.70 -12.35 0.00
N VAL A 112 -9.80 -13.12 0.61
CA VAL A 112 -8.76 -12.61 1.52
C VAL A 112 -7.77 -11.72 0.77
N PHE A 113 -7.40 -12.09 -0.45
CA PHE A 113 -6.53 -11.27 -1.30
C PHE A 113 -7.16 -9.90 -1.59
N ILE A 114 -8.40 -9.88 -2.09
CA ILE A 114 -9.10 -8.62 -2.40
C ILE A 114 -9.24 -7.78 -1.13
N LEU A 115 -9.71 -8.37 -0.04
CA LEU A 115 -9.87 -7.66 1.23
C LEU A 115 -8.54 -7.13 1.76
N GLY A 116 -7.51 -7.98 1.81
CA GLY A 116 -6.19 -7.64 2.30
C GLY A 116 -5.53 -6.52 1.48
N VAL A 117 -5.51 -6.65 0.16
CA VAL A 117 -4.90 -5.66 -0.75
C VAL A 117 -5.64 -4.32 -0.68
N VAL A 118 -6.98 -4.35 -0.85
CA VAL A 118 -7.77 -3.11 -0.88
C VAL A 118 -7.68 -2.38 0.45
N VAL A 119 -7.87 -3.11 1.56
CA VAL A 119 -7.84 -2.47 2.87
C VAL A 119 -6.43 -2.04 3.24
N GLN A 120 -5.41 -2.83 2.92
CA GLN A 120 -4.02 -2.46 3.17
C GLN A 120 -3.62 -1.21 2.40
N LEU A 121 -3.93 -1.12 1.11
CA LEU A 121 -3.67 0.07 0.31
C LEU A 121 -4.40 1.30 0.87
N VAL A 122 -5.68 1.16 1.21
CA VAL A 122 -6.47 2.28 1.77
C VAL A 122 -5.95 2.70 3.15
N VAL A 123 -5.64 1.73 4.03
CA VAL A 123 -5.15 2.02 5.39
C VAL A 123 -3.74 2.58 5.36
N MET A 124 -2.83 1.97 4.59
CA MET A 124 -1.45 2.46 4.44
C MET A 124 -1.44 3.89 3.89
N ARG A 125 -2.18 4.12 2.79
CA ARG A 125 -2.28 5.46 2.20
C ARG A 125 -2.80 6.49 3.20
N LYS A 126 -3.90 6.19 3.91
CA LYS A 126 -4.46 7.11 4.91
C LYS A 126 -3.51 7.37 6.06
N ALA A 127 -2.82 6.32 6.54
CA ALA A 127 -1.87 6.44 7.65
C ALA A 127 -0.66 7.29 7.24
N LEU A 128 -0.02 6.99 6.11
CA LEU A 128 1.18 7.68 5.66
C LEU A 128 0.89 9.12 5.22
N VAL A 129 -0.22 9.36 4.51
CA VAL A 129 -0.61 10.74 4.14
C VAL A 129 -0.98 11.58 5.36
N ARG A 130 -1.58 10.96 6.42
CA ARG A 130 -2.00 11.71 7.61
C ARG A 130 -0.84 11.98 8.57
N TRP A 131 0.01 11.01 8.81
CA TRP A 131 1.05 11.06 9.85
C TRP A 131 2.48 11.08 9.31
N GLY A 132 2.68 10.84 7.99
CA GLY A 132 4.01 10.74 7.39
C GLY A 132 4.79 9.55 7.97
N ASP A 133 6.11 9.71 8.11
CA ASP A 133 7.03 8.69 8.66
C ASP A 133 7.07 8.68 10.21
N LYS A 134 5.93 8.90 10.86
CA LYS A 134 5.83 8.89 12.32
C LYS A 134 5.50 7.48 12.84
N LYS A 135 5.84 7.23 14.10
CA LYS A 135 5.56 5.95 14.79
C LYS A 135 4.08 5.53 14.72
N GLU A 136 3.18 6.51 14.73
CA GLU A 136 1.73 6.29 14.63
C GLU A 136 1.33 5.60 13.33
N SER A 137 1.98 5.94 12.20
CA SER A 137 1.75 5.28 10.91
C SER A 137 2.07 3.79 10.99
N TYR A 138 3.25 3.45 11.52
CA TYR A 138 3.69 2.07 11.65
C TYR A 138 2.81 1.26 12.59
N ILE A 139 2.38 1.84 13.72
CA ILE A 139 1.46 1.17 14.66
C ILE A 139 0.15 0.80 13.98
N VAL A 140 -0.42 1.71 13.19
CA VAL A 140 -1.68 1.45 12.47
C VAL A 140 -1.49 0.39 11.38
N ILE A 141 -0.40 0.46 10.61
CA ILE A 141 -0.11 -0.50 9.54
C ILE A 141 0.11 -1.90 10.11
N ILE A 142 0.94 -2.02 11.16
CA ILE A 142 1.23 -3.30 11.83
C ILE A 142 -0.04 -3.86 12.50
N GLY A 143 -0.76 -3.03 13.23
CA GLY A 143 -2.00 -3.44 13.90
C GLY A 143 -3.04 -3.95 12.92
N PHE A 144 -3.14 -3.29 11.77
CA PHE A 144 -4.02 -3.73 10.70
C PHE A 144 -3.55 -5.06 10.07
N GLY A 145 -2.23 -5.21 9.82
CA GLY A 145 -1.67 -6.47 9.30
C GLY A 145 -1.95 -7.65 10.24
N ILE A 146 -1.81 -7.46 11.56
CA ILE A 146 -2.17 -8.45 12.57
C ILE A 146 -3.67 -8.78 12.51
N GLY A 147 -4.54 -7.77 12.36
CA GLY A 147 -5.99 -7.97 12.23
C GLY A 147 -6.36 -8.82 11.02
N VAL A 148 -5.77 -8.54 9.86
CA VAL A 148 -5.97 -9.36 8.64
C VAL A 148 -5.47 -10.79 8.86
N TYR A 149 -4.31 -10.97 9.47
CA TYR A 149 -3.76 -12.28 9.77
C TYR A 149 -4.68 -13.11 10.71
N LEU A 150 -5.24 -12.49 11.75
CA LEU A 150 -6.20 -13.15 12.64
C LEU A 150 -7.50 -13.52 11.92
N LEU A 151 -8.00 -12.67 11.03
CA LEU A 151 -9.15 -12.99 10.18
C LEU A 151 -8.87 -14.17 9.26
N MET A 152 -7.65 -14.26 8.73
CA MET A 152 -7.22 -15.40 7.91
C MET A 152 -7.26 -16.71 8.70
N ILE A 153 -6.70 -16.73 9.90
CA ILE A 153 -6.73 -17.92 10.79
C ILE A 153 -8.16 -18.31 11.13
N ALA A 154 -8.98 -17.34 11.52
CA ALA A 154 -10.38 -17.60 11.85
C ALA A 154 -11.18 -18.16 10.65
N GLY A 155 -10.96 -17.62 9.47
CA GLY A 155 -11.59 -18.11 8.24
C GLY A 155 -11.16 -19.52 7.87
N GLU A 156 -9.89 -19.85 8.01
CA GLU A 156 -9.40 -21.22 7.78
C GLU A 156 -9.99 -22.20 8.81
N TYR A 157 -10.06 -21.81 10.09
CA TYR A 157 -10.70 -22.61 11.12
C TYR A 157 -12.18 -22.89 10.80
N LEU A 158 -12.93 -21.87 10.37
CA LEU A 158 -14.33 -22.02 9.97
C LEU A 158 -14.50 -22.95 8.77
N LEU A 159 -13.66 -22.83 7.75
CA LEU A 159 -13.70 -23.70 6.57
C LEU A 159 -13.39 -25.17 6.89
N ARG A 160 -12.52 -25.42 7.88
CA ARG A 160 -12.23 -26.80 8.35
C ARG A 160 -13.39 -27.42 9.12
N HIS A 161 -14.13 -26.63 9.91
CA HIS A 161 -15.21 -27.13 10.78
C HIS A 161 -16.58 -27.13 10.09
N TYR A 162 -16.77 -26.29 9.09
CA TYR A 162 -18.00 -26.17 8.31
C TYR A 162 -17.66 -26.30 6.81
N PRO A 163 -17.35 -27.52 6.35
CA PRO A 163 -17.08 -27.70 4.93
C PRO A 163 -18.31 -27.34 4.11
N ILE A 164 -18.21 -26.30 3.31
CA ILE A 164 -19.22 -26.02 2.28
C ILE A 164 -19.10 -27.17 1.29
N TYR A 165 -20.10 -28.03 1.27
CA TYR A 165 -20.14 -29.18 0.37
C TYR A 165 -19.93 -28.69 -1.06
N THR A 166 -18.84 -29.08 -1.67
CA THR A 166 -18.66 -28.97 -3.12
C THR A 166 -19.64 -29.97 -3.73
N MET A 167 -20.75 -29.50 -4.30
CA MET A 167 -21.45 -30.24 -5.31
C MET A 167 -20.50 -30.40 -6.49
N ILE A 168 -20.09 -31.65 -6.72
CA ILE A 168 -19.43 -32.09 -7.95
C ILE A 168 -20.44 -32.05 -9.05
#